data_86229750bb10ee0b966264ae7e91daed
#
_entry.id   86229750bb10ee0b966264ae7e91daed
#
_cell.length_a   1.000
_cell.length_b   1.000
_cell.length_c   1.000
_cell.angle_alpha   90.00
_cell.angle_beta   90.00
_cell.angle_gamma   90.00
#
_symmetry.space_group_name_H-M   'P 1'
#
loop_
_entity.id
_entity.type
_entity.pdbx_description
1 polymer ?
#
loop_
_entity_poly.entity_id
_entity_poly.type
_entity_poly.pdbx_seq_one_letter_code
_entity_poly.pdbx_strand_id
1 'polypeptide(L)'
;MSEGDIINLPKLGLNIRILDVPGHTSGAIAYYTEKMLFSGDTLFTAGCGRLFEGSPTEMYHSLSKIKKLSDDVLVYCGHEYTVSNLEFASTVEKNNKSIQKRLSTALQTRKLGQPTVPASLKIEKQTNPF
;
A
#
# COMPACT_ATOMS: atom_id res chain seq x y z
N MET A 1 20.25 4.25 3.57
CA MET A 1 19.16 5.24 3.59
C MET A 1 18.24 4.90 4.74
N SER A 2 17.75 5.91 5.42
CA SER A 2 16.93 5.78 6.63
C SER A 2 15.81 6.81 6.65
N GLU A 3 14.94 6.74 7.63
CA GLU A 3 13.81 7.66 7.82
C GLU A 3 14.20 9.12 7.65
N GLY A 4 13.52 9.81 6.78
CA GLY A 4 13.68 11.24 6.54
C GLY A 4 14.77 11.61 5.53
N ASP A 5 15.59 10.66 5.07
CA ASP A 5 16.53 10.93 3.97
C ASP A 5 15.78 11.40 2.73
N ILE A 6 16.39 12.30 1.96
CA ILE A 6 15.82 12.83 0.71
C ILE A 6 16.78 12.56 -0.44
N ILE A 7 16.27 11.86 -1.46
CA ILE A 7 16.94 11.70 -2.74
C ILE A 7 16.44 12.81 -3.67
N ASN A 8 17.33 13.68 -4.08
CA ASN A 8 17.01 14.77 -5.01
C ASN A 8 17.35 14.33 -6.46
N LEU A 9 16.36 14.37 -7.35
CA LEU A 9 16.49 14.07 -8.77
C LEU A 9 16.16 15.33 -9.60
N PRO A 10 17.07 16.33 -9.68
CA PRO A 10 16.77 17.63 -10.25
C PRO A 10 16.39 17.58 -11.73
N LYS A 11 16.93 16.64 -12.51
CA LYS A 11 16.57 16.45 -13.92
C LYS A 11 15.10 16.04 -14.13
N LEU A 12 14.49 15.42 -13.11
CA LEU A 12 13.09 14.98 -13.13
C LEU A 12 12.18 15.91 -12.31
N GLY A 13 12.75 16.90 -11.64
CA GLY A 13 12.01 17.77 -10.72
C GLY A 13 11.42 17.01 -9.52
N LEU A 14 12.04 15.90 -9.10
CA LEU A 14 11.53 15.01 -8.06
C LEU A 14 12.41 15.04 -6.81
N ASN A 15 11.74 15.09 -5.67
CA ASN A 15 12.31 14.80 -4.36
C ASN A 15 11.63 13.55 -3.82
N ILE A 16 12.43 12.52 -3.52
CA ILE A 16 11.95 11.25 -2.96
C ILE A 16 12.36 11.20 -1.50
N ARG A 17 11.39 11.13 -0.60
CA ARG A 17 11.61 10.95 0.82
C ARG A 17 11.61 9.47 1.18
N ILE A 18 12.50 9.06 2.04
CA ILE A 18 12.56 7.70 2.59
C ILE A 18 11.69 7.63 3.85
N LEU A 19 10.87 6.60 3.92
CA LEU A 19 10.11 6.23 5.11
C LEU A 19 10.56 4.83 5.56
N ASP A 20 10.98 4.69 6.81
CA ASP A 20 11.20 3.37 7.40
C ASP A 20 9.85 2.73 7.70
N VAL A 21 9.63 1.53 7.13
CA VAL A 21 8.35 0.82 7.22
C VAL A 21 8.58 -0.66 7.56
N PRO A 22 9.25 -0.95 8.71
CA PRO A 22 9.52 -2.31 9.14
C PRO A 22 8.24 -3.10 9.38
N GLY A 23 8.33 -4.43 9.24
CA GLY A 23 7.25 -5.36 9.46
C GLY A 23 7.39 -6.59 8.58
N HIS A 24 7.34 -6.45 7.26
CA HIS A 24 7.61 -7.54 6.33
C HIS A 24 9.07 -8.00 6.47
N THR A 25 10.00 -7.07 6.38
CA THR A 25 11.39 -7.20 6.80
C THR A 25 11.76 -6.12 7.80
N SER A 26 12.81 -6.34 8.58
CA SER A 26 13.28 -5.38 9.58
C SER A 26 13.86 -4.09 8.99
N GLY A 27 14.43 -4.19 7.79
CA GLY A 27 15.03 -3.06 7.06
C GLY A 27 14.16 -2.50 5.94
N ALA A 28 12.85 -2.78 5.93
CA ALA A 28 11.96 -2.31 4.87
C ALA A 28 11.85 -0.79 4.86
N ILE A 29 12.01 -0.19 3.67
CA ILE A 29 11.80 1.23 3.42
C ILE A 29 10.77 1.43 2.30
N ALA A 30 10.09 2.56 2.34
CA ALA A 30 9.23 3.03 1.26
C ALA A 30 9.78 4.33 0.67
N TYR A 31 9.56 4.54 -0.61
CA TYR A 31 9.92 5.76 -1.32
C TYR A 31 8.66 6.59 -1.53
N TYR A 32 8.68 7.81 -1.03
CA TYR A 32 7.53 8.70 -1.07
C TYR A 32 7.85 10.00 -1.79
N THR A 33 7.00 10.35 -2.75
CA THR A 33 6.90 11.68 -3.33
C THR A 33 5.57 12.31 -2.91
N GLU A 34 5.33 13.58 -3.23
CA GLU A 34 4.05 14.23 -2.93
C GLU A 34 2.82 13.47 -3.48
N LYS A 35 2.99 12.69 -4.56
CA LYS A 35 1.88 12.01 -5.27
C LYS A 35 2.02 10.51 -5.37
N MET A 36 3.18 9.94 -5.07
CA MET A 36 3.45 8.51 -5.25
C MET A 36 4.11 7.93 -4.01
N LEU A 37 3.69 6.73 -3.65
CA LEU A 37 4.29 5.91 -2.62
C LEU A 37 4.66 4.55 -3.24
N PHE A 38 5.94 4.21 -3.22
CA PHE A 38 6.44 2.88 -3.56
C PHE A 38 6.65 2.12 -2.26
N SER A 39 5.67 1.30 -1.91
CA SER A 39 5.55 0.67 -0.58
C SER A 39 6.25 -0.69 -0.47
N GLY A 40 6.79 -1.22 -1.58
CA GLY A 40 7.34 -2.58 -1.60
C GLY A 40 6.32 -3.59 -1.10
N ASP A 41 6.74 -4.42 -0.16
CA ASP A 41 5.92 -5.46 0.43
C ASP A 41 5.41 -5.11 1.85
N THR A 42 5.38 -3.83 2.19
CA THR A 42 4.77 -3.36 3.44
C THR A 42 3.27 -3.15 3.28
N LEU A 43 2.85 -2.28 2.37
CA LEU A 43 1.44 -2.04 2.06
C LEU A 43 1.14 -2.59 0.67
N PHE A 44 0.18 -3.50 0.58
CA PHE A 44 -0.43 -3.94 -0.68
C PHE A 44 -1.79 -3.28 -0.89
N THR A 45 -2.31 -3.37 -2.12
CA THR A 45 -3.70 -3.04 -2.40
C THR A 45 -4.65 -3.97 -1.62
N ALA A 46 -5.39 -3.36 -0.69
CA ALA A 46 -6.32 -4.01 0.25
C ALA A 46 -5.67 -5.04 1.19
N GLY A 47 -4.36 -4.91 1.45
CA GLY A 47 -3.63 -5.84 2.32
C GLY A 47 -2.29 -5.30 2.77
N CYS A 48 -1.52 -6.15 3.42
CA CYS A 48 -0.13 -5.88 3.83
C CYS A 48 0.74 -7.13 3.68
N GLY A 49 2.06 -6.94 3.75
CA GLY A 49 3.02 -8.03 3.69
C GLY A 49 2.96 -8.96 4.90
N ARG A 50 3.42 -10.20 4.71
CA ARG A 50 3.59 -11.14 5.81
C ARG A 50 4.71 -10.67 6.74
N LEU A 51 4.60 -11.03 8.01
CA LEU A 51 5.60 -10.70 9.02
C LEU A 51 6.69 -11.77 9.05
N PHE A 52 7.71 -11.63 8.20
CA PHE A 52 8.82 -12.57 8.20
C PHE A 52 9.85 -12.26 9.28
N GLU A 53 10.15 -11.00 9.52
CA GLU A 53 11.18 -10.54 10.46
C GLU A 53 10.61 -9.62 11.53
N GLY A 54 9.58 -8.83 11.19
CA GLY A 54 8.97 -7.88 12.10
C GLY A 54 7.82 -8.45 12.92
N SER A 55 7.28 -7.61 13.79
CA SER A 55 6.13 -7.90 14.65
C SER A 55 4.85 -7.23 14.13
N PRO A 56 3.66 -7.69 14.58
CA PRO A 56 2.39 -7.01 14.28
C PRO A 56 2.41 -5.54 14.71
N THR A 57 3.05 -5.21 15.82
CA THR A 57 3.18 -3.85 16.33
C THR A 57 4.00 -2.97 15.38
N GLU A 58 5.13 -3.46 14.87
CA GLU A 58 5.95 -2.72 13.89
C GLU A 58 5.20 -2.49 12.59
N MET A 59 4.54 -3.52 12.05
CA MET A 59 3.71 -3.38 10.84
C MET A 59 2.57 -2.36 11.07
N TYR A 60 1.89 -2.42 12.21
CA TYR A 60 0.85 -1.46 12.54
C TYR A 60 1.38 -0.02 12.58
N HIS A 61 2.55 0.21 13.16
CA HIS A 61 3.18 1.54 13.17
C HIS A 61 3.55 2.01 11.75
N SER A 62 4.07 1.12 10.93
CA SER A 62 4.42 1.40 9.54
C SER A 62 3.19 1.77 8.71
N LEU A 63 2.12 0.99 8.80
CA LEU A 63 0.85 1.29 8.12
C LEU A 63 0.21 2.57 8.66
N SER A 64 0.28 2.82 9.97
CA SER A 64 -0.22 4.06 10.58
C SER A 64 0.54 5.29 10.11
N LYS A 65 1.85 5.17 9.86
CA LYS A 65 2.66 6.22 9.26
C LYS A 65 2.18 6.53 7.84
N ILE A 66 2.02 5.50 7.01
CA ILE A 66 1.52 5.64 5.63
C ILE A 66 0.11 6.24 5.61
N LYS A 67 -0.76 5.81 6.51
CA LYS A 67 -2.14 6.31 6.62
C LYS A 67 -2.24 7.83 6.82
N LYS A 68 -1.21 8.47 7.38
CA LYS A 68 -1.18 9.94 7.57
C LYS A 68 -0.87 10.73 6.30
N LEU A 69 -0.45 10.06 5.23
CA LEU A 69 -0.20 10.70 3.94
C LEU A 69 -1.52 11.13 3.29
N SER A 70 -1.42 12.02 2.29
CA SER A 70 -2.59 12.56 1.58
C SER A 70 -3.38 11.46 0.84
N ASP A 71 -4.69 11.62 0.77
CA ASP A 71 -5.64 10.68 0.16
C ASP A 71 -5.42 10.47 -1.35
N ASP A 72 -4.85 11.45 -2.03
CA ASP A 72 -4.59 11.43 -3.47
C ASP A 72 -3.26 10.75 -3.85
N VAL A 73 -2.46 10.35 -2.86
CA VAL A 73 -1.23 9.58 -3.10
C VAL A 73 -1.56 8.25 -3.76
N LEU A 74 -0.88 7.96 -4.86
CA LEU A 74 -0.98 6.67 -5.56
C LEU A 74 0.03 5.68 -4.97
N VAL A 75 -0.47 4.52 -4.57
CA VAL A 75 0.32 3.45 -3.96
C VAL A 75 0.73 2.45 -5.03
N TYR A 76 2.03 2.27 -5.18
CA TYR A 76 2.69 1.29 -6.02
C TYR A 76 3.34 0.24 -5.12
N CYS A 77 2.72 -0.93 -5.01
CA CYS A 77 3.23 -2.04 -4.20
C CYS A 77 3.97 -3.09 -5.03
N GLY A 78 4.66 -4.01 -4.35
CA GLY A 78 5.55 -4.98 -5.00
C GLY A 78 4.83 -6.07 -5.81
N HIS A 79 3.55 -6.36 -5.52
CA HIS A 79 2.83 -7.49 -6.10
C HIS A 79 1.38 -7.16 -6.45
N GLU A 80 0.84 -7.91 -7.42
CA GLU A 80 -0.57 -7.84 -7.87
C GLU A 80 -1.42 -8.84 -7.07
N TYR A 81 -1.68 -8.55 -5.79
CA TYR A 81 -2.44 -9.40 -4.88
C TYR A 81 -3.85 -8.90 -4.59
N THR A 82 -4.31 -7.89 -5.31
CA THR A 82 -5.53 -7.12 -5.00
C THR A 82 -6.77 -8.01 -4.87
N VAL A 83 -7.00 -8.92 -5.81
CA VAL A 83 -8.20 -9.77 -5.78
C VAL A 83 -8.19 -10.65 -4.53
N SER A 84 -7.12 -11.41 -4.29
CA SER A 84 -7.04 -12.30 -3.11
C SER A 84 -7.10 -11.53 -1.79
N ASN A 85 -6.50 -10.33 -1.73
CA ASN A 85 -6.58 -9.46 -0.56
C ASN A 85 -8.01 -8.96 -0.32
N LEU A 86 -8.74 -8.58 -1.36
CA LEU A 86 -10.13 -8.14 -1.24
C LEU A 86 -11.08 -9.29 -0.90
N GLU A 87 -10.82 -10.50 -1.39
CA GLU A 87 -11.55 -11.70 -0.97
C GLU A 87 -11.40 -11.91 0.54
N PHE A 88 -10.17 -11.84 1.07
CA PHE A 88 -9.91 -11.89 2.51
C PHE A 88 -10.59 -10.74 3.25
N ALA A 89 -10.42 -9.49 2.81
CA ALA A 89 -11.03 -8.32 3.41
C ALA A 89 -12.56 -8.45 3.51
N SER A 90 -13.20 -9.06 2.50
CA SER A 90 -14.65 -9.35 2.50
C SER A 90 -15.06 -10.31 3.61
N THR A 91 -14.19 -11.21 4.04
CA THR A 91 -14.49 -12.12 5.16
C THR A 91 -14.39 -11.43 6.51
N VAL A 92 -13.52 -10.44 6.63
CA VAL A 92 -13.28 -9.66 7.86
C VAL A 92 -14.34 -8.58 8.04
N GLU A 93 -14.63 -7.83 6.98
CA GLU A 93 -15.58 -6.72 6.98
C GLU A 93 -16.77 -7.00 6.03
N LYS A 94 -17.59 -7.99 6.38
CA LYS A 94 -18.70 -8.51 5.54
C LYS A 94 -19.68 -7.45 5.05
N ASN A 95 -19.88 -6.38 5.82
CA ASN A 95 -20.84 -5.32 5.51
C ASN A 95 -20.20 -4.10 4.83
N ASN A 96 -18.90 -4.12 4.53
CA ASN A 96 -18.22 -3.01 3.89
C ASN A 96 -18.51 -3.00 2.38
N LYS A 97 -19.44 -2.16 1.96
CA LYS A 97 -19.85 -2.02 0.56
C LYS A 97 -18.70 -1.54 -0.35
N SER A 98 -17.76 -0.78 0.17
CA SER A 98 -16.59 -0.32 -0.59
C SER A 98 -15.68 -1.48 -0.97
N ILE A 99 -15.48 -2.45 -0.08
CA ILE A 99 -14.73 -3.69 -0.36
C ILE A 99 -15.45 -4.49 -1.45
N GLN A 100 -16.75 -4.70 -1.32
CA GLN A 100 -17.54 -5.48 -2.30
C GLN A 100 -17.47 -4.84 -3.68
N LYS A 101 -17.66 -3.53 -3.78
CA LYS A 101 -17.55 -2.78 -5.03
C LYS A 101 -16.15 -2.88 -5.63
N ARG A 102 -15.11 -2.69 -4.81
CA ARG A 102 -13.72 -2.76 -5.25
C ARG A 102 -13.35 -4.16 -5.74
N LEU A 103 -13.81 -5.22 -5.06
CA LEU A 103 -13.60 -6.61 -5.49
C LEU A 103 -14.21 -6.86 -6.87
N SER A 104 -15.44 -6.44 -7.09
CA SER A 104 -16.09 -6.57 -8.40
C SER A 104 -15.30 -5.86 -9.51
N THR A 105 -14.85 -4.63 -9.26
CA THR A 105 -14.05 -3.86 -10.22
C THR A 105 -12.69 -4.52 -10.46
N ALA A 106 -12.00 -5.00 -9.42
CA ALA A 106 -10.71 -5.67 -9.53
C ALA A 106 -10.81 -6.97 -10.37
N LEU A 107 -11.84 -7.78 -10.14
CA LEU A 107 -12.09 -8.99 -10.92
C LEU A 107 -12.26 -8.66 -12.42
N GLN A 108 -13.03 -7.62 -12.74
CA GLN A 108 -13.21 -7.19 -14.13
C GLN A 108 -11.90 -6.70 -14.76
N THR A 109 -11.15 -5.87 -14.03
CA THR A 109 -9.84 -5.36 -14.47
C THR A 109 -8.88 -6.51 -14.76
N ARG A 110 -8.78 -7.48 -13.85
CA ARG A 110 -7.91 -8.65 -14.04
C ARG A 110 -8.36 -9.57 -15.17
N LYS A 111 -9.67 -9.70 -15.38
CA LYS A 111 -10.22 -10.46 -16.53
C LYS A 111 -9.80 -9.85 -17.87
N LEU A 112 -9.60 -8.54 -17.92
CA LEU A 112 -9.09 -7.83 -19.11
C LEU A 112 -7.55 -7.87 -19.21
N GLY A 113 -6.87 -8.58 -18.32
CA GLY A 113 -5.40 -8.64 -18.28
C GLY A 113 -4.73 -7.35 -17.79
N GLN A 114 -5.50 -6.41 -17.22
CA GLN A 114 -4.98 -5.12 -16.76
C GLN A 114 -4.58 -5.16 -15.28
N PRO A 115 -3.57 -4.38 -14.86
CA PRO A 115 -3.18 -4.27 -13.46
C PRO A 115 -4.21 -3.49 -12.64
N THR A 116 -4.31 -3.79 -11.34
CA THR A 116 -5.10 -3.02 -10.37
C THR A 116 -4.24 -2.04 -9.56
N VAL A 117 -2.94 -2.11 -9.71
CA VAL A 117 -1.94 -1.20 -9.14
C VAL A 117 -1.56 -0.17 -10.20
N PRO A 118 -1.46 1.15 -9.88
CA PRO A 118 -1.61 1.74 -8.56
C PRO A 118 -3.05 1.95 -8.12
N ALA A 119 -3.25 2.13 -6.81
CA ALA A 119 -4.52 2.55 -6.23
C ALA A 119 -4.30 3.78 -5.34
N SER A 120 -5.31 4.64 -5.18
CA SER A 120 -5.19 5.81 -4.31
C SER A 120 -5.19 5.40 -2.83
N LEU A 121 -4.47 6.13 -2.00
CA LEU A 121 -4.45 5.91 -0.57
C LEU A 121 -5.85 6.11 0.05
N LYS A 122 -6.69 6.95 -0.56
CA LYS A 122 -8.10 7.10 -0.17
C LYS A 122 -8.85 5.77 -0.20
N ILE A 123 -8.73 5.02 -1.29
CA ILE A 123 -9.43 3.73 -1.40
C ILE A 123 -8.80 2.68 -0.48
N GLU A 124 -7.49 2.74 -0.23
CA GLU A 124 -6.86 1.87 0.77
C GLU A 124 -7.43 2.11 2.17
N LYS A 125 -7.57 3.36 2.59
CA LYS A 125 -8.17 3.72 3.89
C LYS A 125 -9.61 3.22 4.05
N GLN A 126 -10.32 3.00 2.95
CA GLN A 126 -11.72 2.54 2.96
C GLN A 126 -11.87 1.02 2.89
N THR A 127 -10.88 0.32 2.39
CA THR A 127 -11.02 -1.10 1.98
C THR A 127 -9.93 -2.02 2.51
N ASN A 128 -8.84 -1.48 3.06
CA ASN A 128 -7.78 -2.29 3.64
C ASN A 128 -8.12 -2.63 5.09
N PRO A 129 -8.19 -3.91 5.48
CA PRO A 129 -8.59 -4.33 6.82
C PRO A 129 -7.47 -4.17 7.87
N PHE A 130 -6.27 -3.79 7.45
CA PHE A 130 -5.10 -3.61 8.32
C PHE A 130 -4.74 -2.13 8.65
#